data_0f14169c6009b12a4ad7d24329d828cf
#
_entry.id   0f14169c6009b12a4ad7d24329d828cf
#
_cell.length_a   1.000
_cell.length_b   1.000
_cell.length_c   1.000
_cell.angle_alpha   90.00
_cell.angle_beta   90.00
_cell.angle_gamma   90.00
#
_symmetry.space_group_name_H-M   'P 1'
#
loop_
_entity.id
_entity.type
_entity.pdbx_description
1 polymer ?
#
loop_
_entity_poly.entity_id
_entity_poly.type
_entity_poly.pdbx_seq_one_letter_code
_entity_poly.pdbx_strand_id
1 'polypeptide(L)'
;GTDAHSKRRLYPLFHGLMDVSLPDSEDGGTFTHMMSLTKNTNHVRVILQHLSGEPVDPDDFTFRIDEENGLMAHDNSLLADEKIIYHAYHTVSGTTDMDIDDYPDAGGKQKANIKSTSGKAVTSMSVAIADLSVARLTEGRKSFLTIENKEGGITARVPLVDYALLLKDGYGREMSAQDYLDRQDEYSLTFFLDERDKWIATSIIINSWKIVLDDVDFN
;
A
#
# COMPACT_ATOMS: atom_id res chain seq x y z
N GLY A 1 7.24 2.11 -27.21
CA GLY A 1 5.94 1.74 -26.69
C GLY A 1 5.39 2.89 -25.86
N THR A 2 4.12 3.11 -25.88
CA THR A 2 3.45 4.05 -24.97
C THR A 2 3.00 3.22 -23.77
N ASP A 3 3.47 3.58 -22.56
CA ASP A 3 3.06 2.93 -21.33
C ASP A 3 1.52 2.95 -21.20
N ALA A 4 0.95 1.87 -20.69
CA ALA A 4 -0.48 1.81 -20.40
C ALA A 4 -0.78 2.60 -19.11
N HIS A 5 -1.89 3.34 -19.11
CA HIS A 5 -2.31 4.14 -17.95
C HIS A 5 -3.66 3.68 -17.44
N SER A 6 -3.78 3.52 -16.12
CA SER A 6 -5.04 3.23 -15.44
C SER A 6 -5.33 4.28 -14.37
N LYS A 7 -6.50 4.90 -14.44
CA LYS A 7 -7.03 5.84 -13.42
C LYS A 7 -8.41 5.38 -12.96
N ARG A 8 -8.58 4.07 -12.77
CA ARG A 8 -9.87 3.50 -12.40
C ARG A 8 -9.73 2.64 -11.16
N ARG A 9 -10.77 2.61 -10.36
CA ARG A 9 -10.89 1.59 -9.33
C ARG A 9 -11.06 0.24 -10.03
N LEU A 10 -10.15 -0.69 -9.77
CA LEU A 10 -10.28 -2.06 -10.24
C LEU A 10 -11.34 -2.78 -9.40
N TYR A 11 -12.21 -3.52 -10.07
CA TYR A 11 -13.14 -4.39 -9.37
C TYR A 11 -12.42 -5.62 -8.82
N PRO A 12 -12.90 -6.19 -7.71
CA PRO A 12 -12.35 -7.43 -7.18
C PRO A 12 -12.36 -8.52 -8.25
N LEU A 13 -11.19 -9.02 -8.59
CA LEU A 13 -10.99 -10.16 -9.48
C LEU A 13 -10.39 -11.30 -8.64
N PHE A 14 -11.03 -12.46 -8.66
CA PHE A 14 -10.58 -13.62 -7.93
C PHE A 14 -10.16 -14.72 -8.88
N HIS A 15 -9.07 -15.38 -8.56
CA HIS A 15 -8.55 -16.54 -9.27
C HIS A 15 -8.44 -17.74 -8.33
N GLY A 16 -8.81 -18.92 -8.81
CA GLY A 16 -8.58 -20.19 -8.15
C GLY A 16 -8.32 -21.26 -9.18
N LEU A 17 -7.40 -22.17 -8.87
CA LEU A 17 -7.10 -23.33 -9.66
C LEU A 17 -7.12 -24.57 -8.75
N MET A 18 -7.78 -25.63 -9.20
CA MET A 18 -7.86 -26.87 -8.46
C MET A 18 -7.91 -28.06 -9.42
N ASP A 19 -7.04 -29.02 -9.20
CA ASP A 19 -7.12 -30.31 -9.87
C ASP A 19 -8.16 -31.18 -9.17
N VAL A 20 -9.16 -31.64 -9.93
CA VAL A 20 -10.23 -32.50 -9.42
C VAL A 20 -10.08 -33.89 -10.00
N SER A 21 -9.82 -34.87 -9.15
CA SER A 21 -9.94 -36.27 -9.51
C SER A 21 -11.30 -36.80 -9.08
N LEU A 22 -12.11 -37.23 -10.03
CA LEU A 22 -13.37 -37.92 -9.73
C LEU A 22 -13.05 -39.40 -9.52
N PRO A 23 -13.56 -40.02 -8.44
CA PRO A 23 -13.41 -41.45 -8.28
C PRO A 23 -14.24 -42.21 -9.33
N ASP A 24 -13.69 -43.31 -9.84
CA ASP A 24 -14.40 -44.25 -10.70
C ASP A 24 -15.46 -44.97 -9.84
N SER A 25 -16.66 -44.40 -9.73
CA SER A 25 -17.76 -45.07 -9.05
C SER A 25 -18.95 -45.24 -9.99
N GLU A 26 -19.38 -46.49 -10.17
CA GLU A 26 -20.56 -46.81 -10.97
C GLU A 26 -21.88 -46.42 -10.24
N ASP A 27 -21.78 -46.11 -8.93
CA ASP A 27 -22.97 -45.91 -8.10
C ASP A 27 -23.45 -44.46 -8.00
N GLY A 28 -22.81 -43.55 -8.67
CA GLY A 28 -23.12 -42.14 -8.57
C GLY A 28 -22.93 -41.60 -7.14
N GLY A 29 -22.40 -40.42 -7.01
CA GLY A 29 -22.14 -39.80 -5.70
C GLY A 29 -22.09 -38.27 -5.80
N THR A 30 -22.24 -37.61 -4.65
CA THR A 30 -22.03 -36.19 -4.52
C THR A 30 -20.65 -35.98 -3.94
N PHE A 31 -19.79 -35.23 -4.64
CA PHE A 31 -18.46 -34.87 -4.20
C PHE A 31 -18.41 -33.40 -3.93
N THR A 32 -17.83 -33.04 -2.77
CA THR A 32 -17.66 -31.63 -2.38
C THR A 32 -16.18 -31.30 -2.42
N HIS A 33 -15.82 -30.28 -3.18
CA HIS A 33 -14.48 -29.75 -3.25
C HIS A 33 -14.44 -28.33 -2.73
N MET A 34 -13.38 -28.00 -2.01
CA MET A 34 -13.15 -26.63 -1.51
C MET A 34 -11.98 -26.03 -2.28
N MET A 35 -12.21 -24.86 -2.87
CA MET A 35 -11.18 -24.14 -3.64
C MET A 35 -10.89 -22.81 -2.93
N SER A 36 -9.61 -22.55 -2.66
CA SER A 36 -9.14 -21.24 -2.19
C SER A 36 -9.04 -20.28 -3.37
N LEU A 37 -9.48 -19.05 -3.16
CA LEU A 37 -9.41 -17.99 -4.15
C LEU A 37 -8.38 -16.94 -3.72
N THR A 38 -7.54 -16.52 -4.68
CA THR A 38 -6.61 -15.39 -4.53
C THR A 38 -7.23 -14.17 -5.21
N LYS A 39 -7.24 -13.06 -4.53
CA LYS A 39 -7.69 -11.79 -5.10
C LYS A 39 -6.58 -11.15 -5.91
N ASN A 40 -6.84 -10.88 -7.17
CA ASN A 40 -5.89 -10.32 -8.13
C ASN A 40 -5.95 -8.80 -8.25
N THR A 41 -6.44 -8.13 -7.22
CA THR A 41 -6.50 -6.66 -7.13
C THR A 41 -6.19 -6.22 -5.73
N ASN A 42 -5.35 -5.19 -5.61
CA ASN A 42 -5.02 -4.56 -4.32
C ASN A 42 -5.46 -3.10 -4.33
N HIS A 43 -5.79 -2.59 -3.15
CA HIS A 43 -6.05 -1.18 -2.90
C HIS A 43 -4.90 -0.59 -2.10
N VAL A 44 -4.41 0.57 -2.55
CA VAL A 44 -3.33 1.30 -1.88
C VAL A 44 -3.86 2.68 -1.54
N ARG A 45 -3.95 2.98 -0.25
CA ARG A 45 -4.27 4.29 0.26
C ARG A 45 -2.98 4.99 0.68
N VAL A 46 -2.75 6.16 0.14
CA VAL A 46 -1.65 7.04 0.52
C VAL A 46 -2.21 8.18 1.33
N ILE A 47 -1.59 8.46 2.46
CA ILE A 47 -1.93 9.56 3.35
C ILE A 47 -0.70 10.45 3.47
N LEU A 48 -0.85 11.74 3.15
CA LEU A 48 0.18 12.75 3.35
C LEU A 48 -0.20 13.66 4.51
N GLN A 49 0.76 13.95 5.35
CA GLN A 49 0.57 14.79 6.54
C GLN A 49 1.81 15.63 6.79
N HIS A 50 1.64 16.94 6.99
CA HIS A 50 2.72 17.80 7.46
C HIS A 50 2.99 17.59 8.94
N LEU A 51 4.27 17.51 9.32
CA LEU A 51 4.66 17.50 10.73
C LEU A 51 4.30 18.80 11.45
N SER A 52 4.28 19.93 10.73
CA SER A 52 3.86 21.23 11.28
C SER A 52 2.37 21.28 11.63
N GLY A 53 1.56 20.34 11.09
CA GLY A 53 0.10 20.34 11.19
C GLY A 53 -0.59 21.26 10.19
N GLU A 54 0.15 21.86 9.26
CA GLU A 54 -0.43 22.62 8.17
C GLU A 54 -1.27 21.72 7.26
N PRO A 55 -2.35 22.26 6.67
CA PRO A 55 -3.17 21.52 5.72
C PRO A 55 -2.36 21.06 4.51
N VAL A 56 -2.61 19.83 4.07
CA VAL A 56 -2.09 19.28 2.82
C VAL A 56 -3.22 19.23 1.80
N ASP A 57 -3.04 19.93 0.67
CA ASP A 57 -3.99 19.87 -0.44
C ASP A 57 -3.64 18.69 -1.37
N PRO A 58 -4.51 17.68 -1.53
CA PRO A 58 -4.25 16.57 -2.42
C PRO A 58 -4.06 16.98 -3.89
N ASP A 59 -4.61 18.13 -4.32
CA ASP A 59 -4.48 18.64 -5.68
C ASP A 59 -3.07 19.20 -5.97
N ASP A 60 -2.25 19.40 -4.94
CA ASP A 60 -0.85 19.79 -5.08
C ASP A 60 0.08 18.59 -5.37
N PHE A 61 -0.47 17.37 -5.41
CA PHE A 61 0.32 16.15 -5.60
C PHE A 61 -0.26 15.25 -6.69
N THR A 62 0.63 14.48 -7.30
CA THR A 62 0.27 13.34 -8.16
C THR A 62 0.76 12.05 -7.54
N PHE A 63 -0.06 11.00 -7.65
CA PHE A 63 0.20 9.70 -7.07
C PHE A 63 0.14 8.66 -8.16
N ARG A 64 1.20 7.85 -8.29
CA ARG A 64 1.23 6.75 -9.26
C ARG A 64 1.98 5.54 -8.74
N ILE A 65 1.61 4.38 -9.25
CA ILE A 65 2.32 3.13 -9.05
C ILE A 65 2.73 2.62 -10.43
N ASP A 66 4.02 2.36 -10.59
CA ASP A 66 4.61 1.80 -11.81
C ASP A 66 4.80 0.29 -11.63
N GLU A 67 4.23 -0.54 -12.51
CA GLU A 67 4.28 -2.01 -12.41
C GLU A 67 4.17 -2.68 -13.79
N GLU A 68 4.53 -3.96 -13.88
CA GLU A 68 4.41 -4.83 -15.05
C GLU A 68 3.61 -6.08 -14.68
N ASN A 69 2.37 -5.91 -14.20
CA ASN A 69 1.53 -6.96 -13.64
C ASN A 69 0.16 -7.10 -14.30
N GLY A 70 0.01 -6.58 -15.52
CA GLY A 70 -1.26 -6.59 -16.24
C GLY A 70 -1.62 -7.92 -16.88
N LEU A 71 -0.66 -8.82 -17.09
CA LEU A 71 -0.88 -10.09 -17.78
C LEU A 71 -0.58 -11.28 -16.87
N MET A 72 -1.59 -12.11 -16.66
CA MET A 72 -1.50 -13.31 -15.83
C MET A 72 -1.83 -14.56 -16.62
N ALA A 73 -1.10 -15.64 -16.37
CA ALA A 73 -1.40 -16.96 -16.92
C ALA A 73 -2.59 -17.62 -16.20
N HIS A 74 -3.04 -18.75 -16.73
CA HIS A 74 -4.15 -19.54 -16.16
C HIS A 74 -3.88 -20.07 -14.73
N ASP A 75 -2.61 -20.19 -14.36
CA ASP A 75 -2.16 -20.62 -13.02
C ASP A 75 -1.87 -19.45 -12.07
N ASN A 76 -2.26 -18.24 -12.47
CA ASN A 76 -2.05 -16.99 -11.75
C ASN A 76 -0.58 -16.51 -11.67
N SER A 77 0.32 -17.11 -12.43
CA SER A 77 1.69 -16.61 -12.60
C SER A 77 1.68 -15.36 -13.50
N LEU A 78 2.61 -14.42 -13.21
CA LEU A 78 2.77 -13.24 -14.06
C LEU A 78 3.54 -13.59 -15.33
N LEU A 79 2.99 -13.16 -16.46
CA LEU A 79 3.68 -13.20 -17.75
C LEU A 79 4.40 -11.87 -17.99
N ALA A 80 5.36 -11.90 -18.95
CA ALA A 80 6.01 -10.67 -19.38
C ALA A 80 4.97 -9.74 -20.04
N ASP A 81 4.92 -8.49 -19.58
CA ASP A 81 3.96 -7.50 -20.02
C ASP A 81 4.63 -6.13 -20.15
N GLU A 82 3.93 -5.20 -20.78
CA GLU A 82 4.33 -3.80 -20.86
C GLU A 82 4.07 -3.12 -19.51
N LYS A 83 4.78 -2.01 -19.28
CA LYS A 83 4.63 -1.21 -18.07
C LYS A 83 3.23 -0.60 -18.00
N ILE A 84 2.60 -0.74 -16.84
CA ILE A 84 1.34 -0.08 -16.49
C ILE A 84 1.59 0.96 -15.42
N ILE A 85 1.04 2.16 -15.62
CA ILE A 85 1.06 3.24 -14.64
C ILE A 85 -0.34 3.37 -14.06
N TYR A 86 -0.48 3.00 -12.80
CA TYR A 86 -1.72 3.16 -12.04
C TYR A 86 -1.71 4.52 -11.35
N HIS A 87 -2.70 5.35 -11.64
CA HIS A 87 -2.90 6.66 -11.02
C HIS A 87 -3.95 6.60 -9.92
N ALA A 88 -3.90 7.55 -8.98
CA ALA A 88 -4.97 7.71 -8.03
C ALA A 88 -6.30 7.93 -8.77
N TYR A 89 -7.31 7.13 -8.42
CA TYR A 89 -8.66 7.27 -8.95
C TYR A 89 -9.53 8.19 -8.08
N HIS A 90 -9.11 8.45 -6.85
CA HIS A 90 -9.79 9.32 -5.91
C HIS A 90 -8.75 10.01 -5.03
N THR A 91 -8.93 11.31 -4.83
CA THR A 91 -8.16 12.14 -3.90
C THR A 91 -9.11 12.98 -3.07
N VAL A 92 -8.81 13.19 -1.80
CA VAL A 92 -9.63 13.98 -0.88
C VAL A 92 -8.81 14.52 0.27
N SER A 93 -9.15 15.72 0.75
CA SER A 93 -8.67 16.22 2.04
C SER A 93 -9.46 15.56 3.15
N GLY A 94 -8.78 15.21 4.24
CA GLY A 94 -9.38 14.59 5.41
C GLY A 94 -8.77 15.10 6.71
N THR A 95 -9.21 14.53 7.80
CA THR A 95 -8.60 14.69 9.11
C THR A 95 -8.33 13.31 9.70
N THR A 96 -7.22 13.18 10.39
CA THR A 96 -6.88 11.98 11.16
C THR A 96 -6.54 12.35 12.58
N ASP A 97 -6.89 11.49 13.52
CA ASP A 97 -6.45 11.57 14.89
C ASP A 97 -5.23 10.66 15.05
N MET A 98 -4.11 11.22 15.45
CA MET A 98 -2.88 10.49 15.64
C MET A 98 -2.43 10.52 17.10
N ASP A 99 -1.85 9.40 17.53
CA ASP A 99 -1.11 9.34 18.80
C ASP A 99 0.22 10.10 18.64
N ILE A 100 0.60 10.88 19.64
CA ILE A 100 1.86 11.66 19.59
C ILE A 100 3.08 10.75 19.45
N ASP A 101 3.00 9.54 19.98
CA ASP A 101 4.07 8.55 19.89
C ASP A 101 4.31 8.04 18.46
N ASP A 102 3.35 8.25 17.55
CA ASP A 102 3.47 7.86 16.14
C ASP A 102 4.19 8.88 15.26
N TYR A 103 4.47 10.09 15.80
CA TYR A 103 5.23 11.10 15.07
C TYR A 103 6.68 10.68 14.88
N PRO A 104 7.29 10.91 13.71
CA PRO A 104 8.74 10.79 13.55
C PRO A 104 9.45 11.76 14.49
N ASP A 105 10.53 11.32 15.09
CA ASP A 105 11.44 12.21 15.84
C ASP A 105 12.08 13.21 14.84
N ALA A 106 11.40 14.32 14.61
CA ALA A 106 12.02 15.48 13.96
C ALA A 106 13.04 16.07 14.95
N GLY A 107 14.29 15.71 14.80
CA GLY A 107 15.41 16.06 15.68
C GLY A 107 15.29 17.45 16.30
N GLY A 108 14.73 17.54 17.47
CA GLY A 108 14.68 18.68 18.38
C GLY A 108 13.82 19.85 17.90
N LYS A 109 12.73 20.10 18.60
CA LYS A 109 11.94 21.33 18.66
C LYS A 109 10.78 21.47 17.66
N GLN A 110 9.73 20.70 17.91
CA GLN A 110 8.39 21.32 17.93
C GLN A 110 7.45 20.41 18.73
N LYS A 111 7.22 20.77 19.98
CA LYS A 111 6.08 20.26 20.73
C LYS A 111 4.86 20.96 20.16
N ALA A 112 4.03 20.23 19.44
CA ALA A 112 2.69 20.67 19.13
C ALA A 112 1.99 21.09 20.43
N ASN A 113 1.15 22.14 20.37
CA ASN A 113 0.40 22.62 21.53
C ASN A 113 -0.58 21.55 22.01
N ILE A 114 -0.16 20.75 22.97
CA ILE A 114 -0.90 19.62 23.51
C ILE A 114 -1.81 20.12 24.62
N LYS A 115 -3.11 19.97 24.47
CA LYS A 115 -4.05 19.99 25.60
C LYS A 115 -4.12 18.58 26.18
N SER A 116 -3.32 18.34 27.23
CA SER A 116 -3.38 17.12 28.02
C SER A 116 -4.59 17.14 28.94
N THR A 117 -5.54 16.25 28.71
CA THR A 117 -6.47 15.77 29.75
C THR A 117 -6.32 14.27 29.79
N SER A 118 -5.91 13.74 30.94
CA SER A 118 -5.67 12.35 31.35
C SER A 118 -6.14 11.26 30.35
N GLY A 119 -5.28 10.94 29.39
CA GLY A 119 -5.47 9.99 28.31
C GLY A 119 -4.32 10.20 27.31
N LYS A 120 -4.05 9.22 26.45
CA LYS A 120 -3.10 9.41 25.34
C LYS A 120 -3.43 10.73 24.62
N ALA A 121 -2.43 11.58 24.42
CA ALA A 121 -2.63 12.85 23.74
C ALA A 121 -2.86 12.56 22.25
N VAL A 122 -4.08 12.80 21.79
CA VAL A 122 -4.49 12.66 20.39
C VAL A 122 -4.55 14.05 19.78
N THR A 123 -3.94 14.23 18.63
CA THR A 123 -4.00 15.47 17.86
C THR A 123 -4.73 15.20 16.53
N SER A 124 -5.78 15.98 16.26
CA SER A 124 -6.46 15.95 14.97
C SER A 124 -5.68 16.77 13.94
N MET A 125 -5.31 16.13 12.83
CA MET A 125 -4.46 16.72 11.80
C MET A 125 -5.12 16.66 10.44
N SER A 126 -4.89 17.68 9.63
CA SER A 126 -5.28 17.68 8.22
C SER A 126 -4.38 16.75 7.43
N VAL A 127 -4.97 15.99 6.51
CA VAL A 127 -4.28 15.05 5.64
C VAL A 127 -4.79 15.15 4.21
N ALA A 128 -3.91 14.86 3.24
CA ALA A 128 -4.30 14.52 1.89
C ALA A 128 -4.35 13.00 1.75
N ILE A 129 -5.43 12.49 1.20
CA ILE A 129 -5.67 11.07 0.98
C ILE A 129 -5.77 10.81 -0.51
N ALA A 130 -5.06 9.80 -1.00
CA ALA A 130 -5.16 9.31 -2.36
C ALA A 130 -5.40 7.80 -2.37
N ASP A 131 -6.41 7.36 -3.13
CA ASP A 131 -6.74 5.96 -3.30
C ASP A 131 -6.33 5.49 -4.70
N LEU A 132 -5.48 4.46 -4.74
CA LEU A 132 -5.02 3.78 -5.94
C LEU A 132 -5.53 2.33 -5.93
N SER A 133 -5.62 1.76 -7.13
CA SER A 133 -5.98 0.36 -7.30
C SER A 133 -5.04 -0.26 -8.32
N VAL A 134 -4.42 -1.38 -7.96
CA VAL A 134 -3.42 -2.07 -8.77
C VAL A 134 -3.80 -3.53 -8.94
N ALA A 135 -3.29 -4.18 -9.98
CA ALA A 135 -3.36 -5.63 -10.08
C ALA A 135 -2.49 -6.27 -8.99
N ARG A 136 -2.61 -7.58 -8.83
CA ARG A 136 -1.94 -8.37 -7.78
C ARG A 136 -0.48 -8.00 -7.61
N LEU A 137 -0.10 -7.66 -6.39
CA LEU A 137 1.30 -7.46 -6.02
C LEU A 137 2.01 -8.81 -5.94
N THR A 138 3.21 -8.89 -6.50
CA THR A 138 3.97 -10.14 -6.58
C THR A 138 5.38 -9.96 -6.02
N GLU A 139 5.80 -10.92 -5.20
CA GLU A 139 7.14 -10.98 -4.63
C GLU A 139 8.23 -10.88 -5.71
N GLY A 140 9.30 -10.14 -5.41
CA GLY A 140 10.44 -9.96 -6.30
C GLY A 140 10.22 -9.01 -7.46
N ARG A 141 9.04 -8.40 -7.59
CA ARG A 141 8.76 -7.38 -8.61
C ARG A 141 9.13 -5.99 -8.12
N LYS A 142 9.65 -5.18 -9.03
CA LYS A 142 10.01 -3.78 -8.76
C LYS A 142 8.84 -2.86 -9.04
N SER A 143 7.92 -2.83 -8.11
CA SER A 143 6.78 -1.92 -8.08
C SER A 143 7.16 -0.65 -7.33
N PHE A 144 6.96 0.52 -7.91
CA PHE A 144 7.28 1.78 -7.24
C PHE A 144 6.03 2.65 -7.07
N LEU A 145 5.73 2.98 -5.82
CA LEU A 145 4.84 4.10 -5.50
C LEU A 145 5.64 5.39 -5.58
N THR A 146 5.22 6.31 -6.44
CA THR A 146 5.83 7.64 -6.61
C THR A 146 4.80 8.72 -6.33
N ILE A 147 5.20 9.68 -5.51
CA ILE A 147 4.43 10.88 -5.16
C ILE A 147 5.25 12.07 -5.63
N GLU A 148 4.65 12.91 -6.47
CA GLU A 148 5.28 14.12 -7.00
C GLU A 148 4.45 15.33 -6.62
N ASN A 149 5.11 16.43 -6.27
CA ASN A 149 4.42 17.70 -6.05
C ASN A 149 4.06 18.38 -7.37
N LYS A 150 3.23 19.41 -7.34
CA LYS A 150 2.78 20.15 -8.53
C LYS A 150 3.90 20.79 -9.37
N GLU A 151 5.09 20.97 -8.77
CA GLU A 151 6.27 21.51 -9.45
C GLU A 151 7.07 20.41 -10.18
N GLY A 152 6.60 19.14 -10.11
CA GLY A 152 7.28 17.98 -10.70
C GLY A 152 8.44 17.44 -9.86
N GLY A 153 8.59 17.93 -8.63
CA GLY A 153 9.56 17.42 -7.68
C GLY A 153 9.07 16.13 -7.01
N ILE A 154 9.96 15.15 -6.89
CA ILE A 154 9.65 13.91 -6.16
C ILE A 154 9.53 14.23 -4.66
N THR A 155 8.33 14.02 -4.10
CA THR A 155 8.04 14.08 -2.67
C THR A 155 8.47 12.78 -1.99
N ALA A 156 8.04 11.64 -2.52
CA ALA A 156 8.45 10.31 -2.05
C ALA A 156 8.47 9.31 -3.22
N ARG A 157 9.37 8.34 -3.16
CA ARG A 157 9.40 7.20 -4.07
C ARG A 157 9.87 5.96 -3.32
N VAL A 158 8.99 4.97 -3.21
CA VAL A 158 9.25 3.78 -2.41
C VAL A 158 8.96 2.50 -3.20
N PRO A 159 9.76 1.42 -3.02
CA PRO A 159 9.48 0.10 -3.57
C PRO A 159 8.27 -0.49 -2.81
N LEU A 160 7.10 -0.48 -3.46
CA LEU A 160 5.81 -0.76 -2.81
C LEU A 160 5.75 -2.18 -2.23
N VAL A 161 6.24 -3.19 -2.97
CA VAL A 161 6.20 -4.59 -2.53
C VAL A 161 7.09 -4.78 -1.29
N ASP A 162 8.28 -4.18 -1.27
CA ASP A 162 9.20 -4.28 -0.13
C ASP A 162 8.57 -3.65 1.12
N TYR A 163 7.94 -2.47 0.96
CA TYR A 163 7.24 -1.80 2.05
C TYR A 163 6.03 -2.59 2.54
N ALA A 164 5.26 -3.18 1.62
CA ALA A 164 4.14 -4.06 1.98
C ALA A 164 4.60 -5.24 2.83
N LEU A 165 5.80 -5.77 2.56
CA LEU A 165 6.36 -6.92 3.27
C LEU A 165 6.98 -6.59 4.64
N LEU A 166 7.19 -5.31 5.00
CA LEU A 166 7.76 -4.94 6.30
C LEU A 166 6.92 -5.42 7.49
N LEU A 167 5.63 -5.63 7.29
CA LEU A 167 4.74 -6.15 8.33
C LEU A 167 4.65 -7.68 8.37
N LYS A 168 5.21 -8.38 7.40
CA LYS A 168 5.08 -9.85 7.25
C LYS A 168 5.52 -10.61 8.50
N ASP A 169 6.64 -10.22 9.10
CA ASP A 169 7.20 -10.93 10.25
C ASP A 169 6.32 -10.85 11.49
N GLY A 170 5.48 -9.83 11.60
CA GLY A 170 4.47 -9.71 12.64
C GLY A 170 3.29 -10.70 12.50
N TYR A 171 3.07 -11.24 11.29
CA TYR A 171 1.96 -12.17 10.99
C TYR A 171 2.37 -13.64 10.94
N GLY A 172 3.66 -13.94 11.00
CA GLY A 172 4.16 -15.32 11.07
C GLY A 172 5.39 -15.55 10.16
N ARG A 173 6.47 -15.99 10.76
CA ARG A 173 7.74 -16.22 10.05
C ARG A 173 7.68 -17.37 9.04
N GLU A 174 6.75 -18.30 9.22
CA GLU A 174 6.59 -19.48 8.35
C GLU A 174 5.82 -19.17 7.05
N MET A 175 5.13 -18.06 6.97
CA MET A 175 4.38 -17.65 5.78
C MET A 175 5.35 -17.14 4.72
N SER A 176 5.22 -17.60 3.47
CA SER A 176 5.98 -17.06 2.36
C SER A 176 5.59 -15.58 2.11
N ALA A 177 6.48 -14.84 1.45
CA ALA A 177 6.19 -13.43 1.12
C ALA A 177 4.97 -13.32 0.19
N GLN A 178 4.86 -14.23 -0.80
CA GLN A 178 3.71 -14.23 -1.70
C GLN A 178 2.41 -14.60 -0.98
N ASP A 179 2.43 -15.59 -0.08
CA ASP A 179 1.23 -15.93 0.70
C ASP A 179 0.74 -14.75 1.55
N TYR A 180 1.68 -13.95 2.09
CA TYR A 180 1.32 -12.74 2.82
C TYR A 180 0.68 -11.70 1.91
N LEU A 181 1.28 -11.42 0.74
CA LEU A 181 0.74 -10.47 -0.25
C LEU A 181 -0.65 -10.90 -0.74
N ASP A 182 -0.86 -12.21 -0.95
CA ASP A 182 -2.13 -12.77 -1.42
C ASP A 182 -3.27 -12.73 -0.37
N ARG A 183 -2.91 -12.60 0.91
CA ARG A 183 -3.89 -12.46 2.01
C ARG A 183 -4.18 -11.02 2.37
N GLN A 184 -3.37 -10.08 1.92
CA GLN A 184 -3.49 -8.66 2.23
C GLN A 184 -4.05 -7.92 1.01
N ASP A 185 -5.29 -7.46 1.12
CA ASP A 185 -5.99 -6.79 0.02
C ASP A 185 -5.77 -5.29 -0.03
N GLU A 186 -5.55 -4.68 1.14
CA GLU A 186 -5.52 -3.24 1.33
C GLU A 186 -4.25 -2.83 2.07
N TYR A 187 -3.61 -1.79 1.56
CA TYR A 187 -2.44 -1.17 2.16
C TYR A 187 -2.73 0.31 2.39
N SER A 188 -2.41 0.80 3.58
CA SER A 188 -2.46 2.21 3.91
C SER A 188 -1.05 2.67 4.29
N LEU A 189 -0.51 3.67 3.58
CA LEU A 189 0.82 4.21 3.80
C LEU A 189 0.72 5.69 4.15
N THR A 190 1.19 6.06 5.35
CA THR A 190 1.22 7.46 5.79
C THR A 190 2.65 7.99 5.72
N PHE A 191 2.81 9.07 4.98
CA PHE A 191 4.06 9.79 4.78
C PHE A 191 3.99 11.14 5.51
N PHE A 192 5.00 11.41 6.32
CA PHE A 192 5.14 12.70 7.00
C PHE A 192 6.01 13.63 6.17
N LEU A 193 5.51 14.83 5.92
CA LEU A 193 6.17 15.83 5.09
C LEU A 193 6.83 16.91 5.93
N ASP A 194 7.95 17.41 5.45
CA ASP A 194 8.58 18.64 5.92
C ASP A 194 7.92 19.87 5.28
N GLU A 195 8.38 21.07 5.66
CA GLU A 195 7.90 22.37 5.15
C GLU A 195 8.13 22.59 3.63
N ARG A 196 8.84 21.66 2.96
CA ARG A 196 9.14 21.70 1.53
C ARG A 196 8.41 20.61 0.76
N ASP A 197 7.39 20.01 1.35
CA ASP A 197 6.65 18.88 0.80
C ASP A 197 7.53 17.65 0.51
N LYS A 198 8.62 17.46 1.26
CA LYS A 198 9.48 16.29 1.16
C LYS A 198 9.16 15.30 2.27
N TRP A 199 9.11 14.03 1.93
CA TRP A 199 8.94 12.98 2.91
C TRP A 199 10.14 12.90 3.85
N ILE A 200 9.84 12.89 5.14
CA ILE A 200 10.81 12.67 6.20
C ILE A 200 10.99 11.16 6.35
N ALA A 201 12.02 10.63 5.68
CA ALA A 201 12.22 9.19 5.49
C ALA A 201 12.77 8.45 6.71
N THR A 202 12.57 8.96 7.93
CA THR A 202 12.99 8.28 9.16
C THR A 202 11.99 7.23 9.61
N SER A 203 10.72 7.39 9.22
CA SER A 203 9.66 6.43 9.53
C SER A 203 8.49 6.53 8.56
N ILE A 204 7.70 5.48 8.51
CA ILE A 204 6.43 5.41 7.77
C ILE A 204 5.42 4.68 8.63
N ILE A 205 4.13 4.98 8.46
CA ILE A 205 3.06 4.17 9.04
C ILE A 205 2.46 3.31 7.93
N ILE A 206 2.43 2.00 8.15
CA ILE A 206 1.84 1.03 7.22
C ILE A 206 0.76 0.27 7.98
N ASN A 207 -0.49 0.34 7.49
CA ASN A 207 -1.65 -0.34 8.10
C ASN A 207 -1.75 -0.08 9.62
N SER A 208 -1.54 1.17 10.05
CA SER A 208 -1.53 1.60 11.46
C SER A 208 -0.31 1.16 12.29
N TRP A 209 0.72 0.58 11.67
CA TRP A 209 1.98 0.25 12.34
C TRP A 209 3.08 1.22 11.95
N LYS A 210 3.70 1.84 12.94
CA LYS A 210 4.88 2.69 12.73
C LYS A 210 6.11 1.83 12.49
N ILE A 211 6.78 2.06 11.38
CA ILE A 211 8.03 1.42 10.99
C ILE A 211 9.14 2.48 11.01
N VAL A 212 10.20 2.22 11.76
CA VAL A 212 11.43 3.04 11.75
C VAL A 212 12.32 2.52 10.64
N LEU A 213 12.67 3.36 9.69
CA LEU A 213 13.36 2.94 8.46
C LEU A 213 14.89 2.90 8.60
N ASP A 214 15.45 3.53 9.63
CA ASP A 214 16.90 3.49 9.89
C ASP A 214 17.41 2.06 10.20
N ASP A 215 16.51 1.16 10.61
CA ASP A 215 16.80 -0.24 10.95
C ASP A 215 16.41 -1.23 9.84
N VAL A 216 15.98 -0.73 8.66
CA VAL A 216 15.47 -1.59 7.58
C VAL A 216 16.48 -1.69 6.43
N ASP A 217 16.99 -2.88 6.20
CA ASP A 217 17.80 -3.22 5.02
C ASP A 217 16.88 -3.60 3.85
N PHE A 218 16.83 -2.75 2.83
CA PHE A 218 16.20 -3.08 1.54
C PHE A 218 17.24 -3.77 0.63
N ASN A 219 17.15 -5.09 0.51
CA ASN A 219 17.99 -5.91 -0.39
C ASN A 219 17.50 -5.88 -1.84
#